data_e0df5212a9f1640320fb99e4aa346d27
#
_entry.id   e0df5212a9f1640320fb99e4aa346d27
#
_cell.length_a   1.000
_cell.length_b   1.000
_cell.length_c   1.000
_cell.angle_alpha   90.00
_cell.angle_beta   90.00
_cell.angle_gamma   90.00
#
_symmetry.space_group_name_H-M   'P 1'
#
loop_
_entity.id
_entity.type
_entity.pdbx_description
1 polymer ?
#
loop_
_entity_poly.entity_id
_entity_poly.type
_entity_poly.pdbx_seq_one_letter_code
_entity_poly.pdbx_strand_id
1 'polypeptide(L)' 'MNEATWLRTPEAARYLGVHEETIRRWAREGAIPAAKLGNRGGFRFKREDLDRFLEDRRQD' A
#
# COMPACT_ATOMS: atom_id res chain seq x y z
N MET A 1 -6.29 -5.90 21.07
CA MET A 1 -6.79 -5.46 20.20
C MET A 1 -6.05 -5.33 19.04
N ASN A 2 -6.44 -5.70 17.95
CA ASN A 2 -5.77 -5.64 16.86
C ASN A 2 -6.11 -4.58 16.08
N GLU A 3 -5.43 -3.56 15.97
CA GLU A 3 -5.68 -2.55 15.15
C GLU A 3 -4.88 -2.60 13.98
N ALA A 4 -5.40 -2.49 12.83
CA ALA A 4 -4.67 -2.50 11.60
C ALA A 4 -3.75 -1.33 11.60
N THR A 5 -2.57 -1.54 11.14
CA THR A 5 -1.62 -0.45 11.01
C THR A 5 -1.78 0.11 9.62
N TRP A 6 -2.19 1.36 9.56
CA TRP A 6 -2.37 2.03 8.28
C TRP A 6 -1.16 2.88 7.95
N LEU A 7 -0.70 2.77 6.72
CA LEU A 7 0.47 3.51 6.27
C LEU A 7 0.07 4.49 5.18
N ARG A 8 0.75 5.61 5.15
CA ARG A 8 0.54 6.59 4.11
C ARG A 8 1.39 6.21 2.93
N THR A 9 1.16 6.83 1.80
CA THR A 9 1.89 6.51 0.59
C THR A 9 3.41 6.53 0.78
N PRO A 10 4.01 7.57 1.37
CA PRO A 10 5.46 7.55 1.53
C PRO A 10 5.94 6.40 2.39
N GLU A 11 5.17 6.09 3.42
CA GLU A 11 5.56 5.00 4.30
C GLU A 11 5.42 3.66 3.61
N ALA A 12 4.35 3.50 2.83
CA ALA A 12 4.13 2.26 2.13
C ALA A 12 5.21 2.06 1.08
N ALA A 13 5.60 3.13 0.40
CA ALA A 13 6.64 3.05 -0.61
C ALA A 13 7.96 2.62 0.03
N ARG A 14 8.26 3.20 1.18
CA ARG A 14 9.48 2.85 1.86
C ARG A 14 9.42 1.41 2.34
N TYR A 15 8.26 0.98 2.80
CA TYR A 15 8.09 -0.36 3.30
C TYR A 15 8.34 -1.39 2.19
N LEU A 16 7.89 -1.10 0.99
CA LEU A 16 8.07 -2.00 -0.12
C LEU A 16 9.35 -1.75 -0.90
N GLY A 17 10.04 -0.66 -0.62
CA GLY A 17 11.26 -0.36 -1.32
C GLY A 17 11.05 0.13 -2.75
N VAL A 18 9.99 0.86 -2.98
CA VAL A 18 9.72 1.39 -4.31
C VAL A 18 9.42 2.87 -4.21
N HIS A 19 9.27 3.53 -5.35
CA HIS A 19 8.96 4.95 -5.36
C HIS A 19 7.49 5.19 -5.05
N GLU A 20 7.19 6.35 -4.52
CA GLU A 20 5.80 6.70 -4.19
C GLU A 20 4.90 6.64 -5.41
N GLU A 21 5.43 7.08 -6.54
CA GLU A 21 4.63 7.07 -7.75
C GLU A 21 4.22 5.65 -8.11
N THR A 22 5.10 4.70 -7.89
CA THR A 22 4.80 3.32 -8.16
C THR A 22 3.67 2.81 -7.26
N ILE A 23 3.73 3.16 -5.98
CA ILE A 23 2.71 2.76 -5.04
C ILE A 23 1.37 3.38 -5.45
N ARG A 24 1.37 4.64 -5.84
CA ARG A 24 0.13 5.29 -6.23
C ARG A 24 -0.46 4.63 -7.47
N ARG A 25 0.39 4.27 -8.41
CA ARG A 25 -0.09 3.62 -9.62
C ARG A 25 -0.69 2.26 -9.28
N TRP A 26 -0.02 1.50 -8.44
CA TRP A 26 -0.54 0.19 -8.06
C TRP A 26 -1.87 0.31 -7.34
N ALA A 27 -2.01 1.33 -6.50
CA ALA A 27 -3.27 1.54 -5.79
C ALA A 27 -4.38 1.87 -6.78
N ARG A 28 -4.07 2.73 -7.75
CA ARG A 28 -5.08 3.11 -8.73
C ARG A 28 -5.49 1.94 -9.60
N GLU A 29 -4.55 1.06 -9.88
CA GLU A 29 -4.82 -0.09 -10.72
C GLU A 29 -5.45 -1.24 -9.95
N GLY A 30 -5.55 -1.11 -8.66
CA GLY A 30 -6.11 -2.18 -7.87
C GLY A 30 -5.15 -3.31 -7.58
N ALA A 31 -3.86 -3.11 -7.87
CA ALA A 31 -2.89 -4.16 -7.61
C ALA A 31 -2.67 -4.33 -6.12
N ILE A 32 -2.81 -3.26 -5.34
CA ILE A 32 -2.68 -3.31 -3.91
C ILE A 32 -3.92 -2.71 -3.31
N PRO A 33 -4.57 -3.37 -2.37
CA PRO A 33 -5.74 -2.80 -1.73
C PRO A 33 -5.37 -1.51 -1.01
N ALA A 34 -6.17 -0.50 -1.16
CA ALA A 34 -5.90 0.77 -0.54
C ALA A 34 -7.20 1.50 -0.28
N ALA A 35 -7.22 2.27 0.78
CA ALA A 35 -8.37 3.08 1.10
C ALA A 35 -8.05 4.50 0.67
N LYS A 36 -9.01 5.19 0.06
CA LYS A 36 -8.78 6.53 -0.36
C LYS A 36 -9.54 7.45 0.56
N LEU A 37 -8.88 8.40 1.15
CA LEU A 37 -9.49 9.29 2.07
C LEU A 37 -9.82 10.61 1.43
N GLY A 38 -11.07 10.90 1.30
CA GLY A 38 -11.48 12.20 0.79
C GLY A 38 -11.16 12.41 -0.66
N ASN A 39 -11.47 13.58 -1.14
CA ASN A 39 -11.22 13.92 -2.52
C ASN A 39 -9.78 14.17 -2.82
N ARG A 40 -9.07 14.77 -1.94
CA ARG A 40 -7.72 15.03 -2.20
C ARG A 40 -6.89 14.10 -1.49
N GLY A 41 -7.43 13.28 -0.72
CA GLY A 41 -6.72 12.47 0.11
C GLY A 41 -5.90 11.51 -0.51
N GLY A 42 -4.93 11.12 0.10
CA GLY A 42 -4.10 10.14 -0.43
C GLY A 42 -4.59 8.79 -0.06
N PHE A 43 -3.86 7.80 -0.48
CA PHE A 43 -4.21 6.46 -0.18
C PHE A 43 -3.67 6.07 1.21
N ARG A 44 -4.32 5.10 1.79
CA ARG A 44 -3.84 4.53 3.04
C ARG A 44 -3.78 3.03 2.80
N PHE A 45 -2.73 2.42 3.29
CA PHE A 45 -2.51 1.00 3.06
C PHE A 45 -2.38 0.24 4.37
N LYS A 46 -2.92 -0.96 4.43
CA LYS A 46 -2.76 -1.77 5.61
C LYS A 46 -1.46 -2.52 5.46
N ARG A 47 -0.68 -2.57 6.50
CA ARG A 47 0.58 -3.25 6.45
C ARG A 47 0.43 -4.70 6.03
N GLU A 48 -0.59 -5.38 6.53
CA GLU A 48 -0.75 -6.77 6.18
C GLU A 48 -1.04 -6.96 4.69
N ASP A 49 -1.68 -5.97 4.05
CA ASP A 49 -1.91 -6.06 2.62
C ASP A 49 -0.61 -5.91 1.86
N LEU A 50 0.28 -5.08 2.36
CA LEU A 50 1.58 -4.90 1.73
C LEU A 50 2.41 -6.17 1.89
N ASP A 51 2.31 -6.80 3.05
CA ASP A 51 3.04 -8.03 3.29
C ASP A 51 2.56 -9.10 2.32
N ARG A 52 1.27 -9.18 2.11
CA ARG A 52 0.72 -10.18 1.23
C ARG A 52 1.14 -9.91 -0.22
N PHE A 53 1.20 -8.65 -0.58
CA PHE A 53 1.62 -8.28 -1.92
C PHE A 53 3.07 -8.71 -2.14
N LEU A 54 3.91 -8.50 -1.13
CA LEU A 54 5.30 -8.91 -1.22
C LEU A 54 5.42 -10.42 -1.34
N GLU A 55 4.65 -11.14 -0.56
CA GLU A 55 4.70 -12.57 -0.62
C GLU A 55 4.29 -13.10 -1.97
N ASP A 56 3.27 -12.53 -2.55
CA ASP A 56 2.82 -12.97 -3.85
C ASP A 56 3.87 -12.73 -4.90
N ARG A 57 4.60 -11.65 -4.79
CA ARG A 57 5.61 -11.37 -5.78
C ARG A 57 6.88 -12.14 -5.57
N ARG A 58 7.07 -12.68 -4.42
CA ARG A 58 8.25 -13.44 -4.17
C ARG A 58 8.14 -14.87 -4.62
N GLN A 59 6.97 -15.32 -4.94
CA GLN A 59 6.82 -16.60 -5.33
C GLN A 59 7.30 -16.78 -6.63
N ASP A 60 8.11 -17.59 -6.95
CA ASP A 60 8.52 -17.77 -8.23
C ASP A 60 8.91 -18.99 -8.50
#